data_9fd3cd244ab2929ebb93e8332209ca0f
#
_entry.id   9fd3cd244ab2929ebb93e8332209ca0f
#
_cell.length_a   1.000
_cell.length_b   1.000
_cell.length_c   1.000
_cell.angle_alpha   90.00
_cell.angle_beta   90.00
_cell.angle_gamma   90.00
#
_symmetry.space_group_name_H-M   'P 1'
#
loop_
_entity.id
_entity.type
_entity.pdbx_description
1 polymer ?
#
loop_
_entity_poly.entity_id
_entity_poly.type
_entity_poly.pdbx_seq_one_letter_code
_entity_poly.pdbx_strand_id
1 'polypeptide(L)'
;EITLAEAIALARTQSVDAAVALNELKTAYWEYRTFRADLLPEINFTGTLPNYNKSYSTYQNSDGSYSFVRNNTLGLSGALSIDQNIWFTGGKLSLASSLDYIKQLGSGGDKQFMSVPVSLELTQPIFGVNSLKWNRRIEPVRYAEAKAAFISATEQVTMKTITYFFELLLAKEALATAQQNKANSDRLYEVAIAKRKMGQISENDLLQLKLNSLQGKADVTEAESTLNAKMFQLRSFLGVSESEGLNPVIPASVPGIKMDYDRVLNKALERNSFAQNIRRRQLEADYEVATARGNLRSIDLFASVGYTGQNYEFSSAYQDLLDNQIVKVGVKIPILDWGKRRGKVRVAKSNREVVLSKIRQEQMDFNQDIFLLVANFNNQAQQLEIAEEADQIAEKRYKTSVETFMIGKISTLDLNDAQNSKDEARQKHISELYYYWYYFYQLRSLTLWDFERNMELEADFEDIIKG
;
A
#
# COMPACT_ATOMS: atom_id res chain seq x y z
N GLU A 1 20.52 -25.13 -3.01
CA GLU A 1 19.59 -25.24 -1.88
C GLU A 1 19.16 -23.84 -1.47
N ILE A 2 17.91 -23.69 -1.05
CA ILE A 2 17.37 -22.43 -0.53
C ILE A 2 16.63 -22.71 0.78
N THR A 3 16.98 -21.97 1.81
CA THR A 3 16.26 -21.97 3.09
C THR A 3 15.09 -21.01 3.04
N LEU A 4 14.11 -21.20 3.94
CA LEU A 4 12.99 -20.28 4.07
C LEU A 4 13.45 -18.84 4.39
N ALA A 5 14.48 -18.69 5.22
CA ALA A 5 15.03 -17.38 5.59
C ALA A 5 15.67 -16.67 4.39
N GLU A 6 16.42 -17.37 3.55
CA GLU A 6 17.01 -16.84 2.31
C GLU A 6 15.93 -16.44 1.30
N ALA A 7 14.89 -17.26 1.11
CA ALA A 7 13.77 -16.95 0.23
C ALA A 7 13.04 -15.67 0.68
N ILE A 8 12.83 -15.51 1.99
CA ILE A 8 12.23 -14.30 2.57
C ILE A 8 13.12 -13.07 2.34
N ALA A 9 14.43 -13.19 2.56
CA ALA A 9 15.37 -12.09 2.34
C ALA A 9 15.39 -11.63 0.87
N LEU A 10 15.43 -12.58 -0.07
CA LEU A 10 15.35 -12.29 -1.51
C LEU A 10 14.02 -11.62 -1.88
N ALA A 11 12.89 -12.15 -1.41
CA ALA A 11 11.58 -11.58 -1.72
C ALA A 11 11.42 -10.14 -1.22
N ARG A 12 11.91 -9.85 -0.03
CA ARG A 12 11.88 -8.49 0.55
C ARG A 12 12.74 -7.47 -0.21
N THR A 13 13.75 -7.94 -0.93
CA THR A 13 14.67 -7.05 -1.68
C THR A 13 14.38 -6.98 -3.17
N GLN A 14 13.90 -8.06 -3.77
CA GLN A 14 13.83 -8.18 -5.23
C GLN A 14 12.40 -8.34 -5.78
N SER A 15 11.40 -8.71 -4.95
CA SER A 15 10.05 -8.91 -5.47
C SER A 15 9.39 -7.60 -5.89
N VAL A 16 8.51 -7.70 -6.89
CA VAL A 16 7.69 -6.57 -7.37
C VAL A 16 6.81 -6.03 -6.24
N ASP A 17 6.25 -6.90 -5.41
CA ASP A 17 5.39 -6.52 -4.28
C ASP A 17 6.18 -5.67 -3.25
N ALA A 18 7.45 -6.00 -2.99
CA ALA A 18 8.32 -5.19 -2.12
C ALA A 18 8.62 -3.83 -2.74
N ALA A 19 8.87 -3.78 -4.05
CA ALA A 19 9.08 -2.52 -4.78
C ALA A 19 7.82 -1.64 -4.77
N VAL A 20 6.63 -2.22 -4.88
CA VAL A 20 5.35 -1.49 -4.76
C VAL A 20 5.22 -0.88 -3.37
N ALA A 21 5.40 -1.68 -2.32
CA ALA A 21 5.33 -1.20 -0.93
C ALA A 21 6.32 -0.05 -0.66
N LEU A 22 7.53 -0.15 -1.18
CA LEU A 22 8.54 0.91 -1.08
C LEU A 22 8.11 2.20 -1.79
N ASN A 23 7.56 2.10 -3.01
CA ASN A 23 7.13 3.27 -3.77
C ASN A 23 5.91 3.94 -3.14
N GLU A 24 4.99 3.18 -2.54
CA GLU A 24 3.87 3.72 -1.77
C GLU A 24 4.37 4.52 -0.54
N LEU A 25 5.36 3.99 0.18
CA LEU A 25 6.00 4.72 1.28
C LEU A 25 6.69 6.00 0.78
N LYS A 26 7.45 5.93 -0.33
CA LYS A 26 8.08 7.11 -0.95
C LYS A 26 7.05 8.16 -1.36
N THR A 27 5.93 7.76 -1.93
CA THR A 27 4.82 8.65 -2.27
C THR A 27 4.29 9.37 -1.03
N ALA A 28 3.95 8.63 0.02
CA ALA A 28 3.44 9.21 1.26
C ALA A 28 4.46 10.14 1.96
N TYR A 29 5.74 9.82 1.87
CA TYR A 29 6.81 10.70 2.37
C TYR A 29 6.86 12.02 1.62
N TRP A 30 6.81 11.99 0.28
CA TRP A 30 6.86 13.20 -0.53
C TRP A 30 5.58 14.03 -0.39
N GLU A 31 4.41 13.41 -0.25
CA GLU A 31 3.15 14.10 0.07
C GLU A 31 3.27 14.84 1.41
N TYR A 32 3.75 14.16 2.45
CA TYR A 32 3.96 14.78 3.75
C TYR A 32 5.01 15.90 3.71
N ARG A 33 6.09 15.71 2.95
CA ARG A 33 7.14 16.73 2.78
C ARG A 33 6.63 17.94 2.01
N THR A 34 5.84 17.73 0.96
CA THR A 34 5.17 18.80 0.20
C THR A 34 4.24 19.59 1.11
N PHE A 35 3.41 18.90 1.89
CA PHE A 35 2.57 19.58 2.89
C PHE A 35 3.39 20.43 3.87
N ARG A 36 4.54 19.93 4.32
CA ARG A 36 5.42 20.74 5.20
C ARG A 36 6.01 21.94 4.48
N ALA A 37 6.32 21.81 3.20
CA ALA A 37 6.80 22.93 2.38
C ALA A 37 5.72 24.00 2.18
N ASP A 38 4.44 23.62 2.04
CA ASP A 38 3.31 24.54 1.93
C ASP A 38 3.14 25.49 3.16
N LEU A 39 3.75 25.13 4.28
CA LEU A 39 3.78 25.96 5.49
C LEU A 39 4.93 26.99 5.52
N LEU A 40 5.86 26.91 4.57
CA LEU A 40 7.01 27.81 4.42
C LEU A 40 6.72 28.92 3.40
N PRO A 41 7.49 30.03 3.43
CA PRO A 41 7.39 31.04 2.39
C PRO A 41 7.77 30.49 1.01
N GLU A 42 6.94 30.77 0.02
CA GLU A 42 7.17 30.42 -1.38
C GLU A 42 7.56 31.68 -2.15
N ILE A 43 8.61 31.60 -2.98
CA ILE A 43 9.06 32.69 -3.84
C ILE A 43 8.67 32.35 -5.27
N ASN A 44 7.80 33.18 -5.85
CA ASN A 44 7.26 33.00 -7.19
C ASN A 44 7.70 34.13 -8.10
N PHE A 45 8.12 33.80 -9.34
CA PHE A 45 8.25 34.73 -10.43
C PHE A 45 7.20 34.42 -11.49
N THR A 46 6.39 35.42 -11.82
CA THR A 46 5.37 35.34 -12.87
C THR A 46 5.71 36.32 -13.98
N GLY A 47 5.81 35.85 -15.21
CA GLY A 47 6.10 36.67 -16.37
C GLY A 47 5.11 36.46 -17.50
N THR A 48 4.70 37.54 -18.17
CA THR A 48 3.92 37.49 -19.41
C THR A 48 4.73 38.12 -20.53
N LEU A 49 5.17 37.32 -21.50
CA LEU A 49 6.13 37.70 -22.56
C LEU A 49 5.79 37.03 -23.87
N PRO A 50 5.47 37.72 -24.94
CA PRO A 50 4.80 39.03 -25.02
C PRO A 50 3.27 38.89 -24.92
N ASN A 51 2.59 39.96 -24.53
CA ASN A 51 1.13 40.09 -24.60
C ASN A 51 0.79 41.06 -25.73
N TYR A 52 0.37 40.54 -26.86
CA TYR A 52 -0.11 41.34 -28.01
C TYR A 52 -1.63 41.43 -27.97
N ASN A 53 -2.14 42.66 -27.92
CA ASN A 53 -3.58 42.93 -27.89
C ASN A 53 -3.94 43.90 -29.05
N LYS A 54 -4.77 43.42 -29.99
CA LYS A 54 -5.39 44.23 -31.02
C LYS A 54 -6.91 44.11 -30.91
N SER A 55 -7.54 45.10 -30.31
CA SER A 55 -8.96 45.07 -30.01
C SER A 55 -9.58 46.47 -30.20
N TYR A 56 -10.88 46.53 -30.24
CA TYR A 56 -11.64 47.78 -30.18
C TYR A 56 -12.38 47.84 -28.86
N SER A 57 -12.26 48.97 -28.17
CA SER A 57 -13.08 49.25 -26.99
C SER A 57 -14.01 50.41 -27.30
N THR A 58 -15.23 50.36 -26.78
CA THR A 58 -16.19 51.49 -26.86
C THR A 58 -15.84 52.51 -25.80
N TYR A 59 -15.74 53.75 -26.21
CA TYR A 59 -15.54 54.88 -25.32
C TYR A 59 -16.74 55.81 -25.48
N GLN A 60 -17.37 56.23 -24.35
CA GLN A 60 -18.43 57.21 -24.33
C GLN A 60 -17.80 58.59 -24.19
N ASN A 61 -18.04 59.45 -25.19
CA ASN A 61 -17.59 60.84 -25.17
C ASN A 61 -18.43 61.66 -24.19
N SER A 62 -17.94 62.85 -23.84
CA SER A 62 -18.61 63.77 -22.93
C SER A 62 -19.98 64.28 -23.43
N ASP A 63 -20.25 64.18 -24.72
CA ASP A 63 -21.52 64.52 -25.35
C ASP A 63 -22.54 63.36 -25.40
N GLY A 64 -22.18 62.21 -24.78
CA GLY A 64 -22.99 60.98 -24.75
C GLY A 64 -22.86 60.09 -26.00
N SER A 65 -22.12 60.49 -27.03
CA SER A 65 -21.85 59.66 -28.20
C SER A 65 -20.84 58.57 -27.89
N TYR A 66 -20.88 57.46 -28.65
CA TYR A 66 -19.89 56.37 -28.53
C TYR A 66 -18.89 56.42 -29.66
N SER A 67 -17.61 56.32 -29.34
CA SER A 67 -16.53 56.11 -30.29
C SER A 67 -15.85 54.76 -30.04
N PHE A 68 -15.35 54.13 -31.13
CA PHE A 68 -14.56 52.91 -31.08
C PHE A 68 -13.09 53.28 -31.07
N VAL A 69 -12.41 53.02 -29.97
CA VAL A 69 -10.99 53.25 -29.83
C VAL A 69 -10.27 51.92 -30.13
N ARG A 70 -9.37 51.99 -31.10
CA ARG A 70 -8.52 50.81 -31.46
C ARG A 70 -7.37 50.71 -30.46
N ASN A 71 -7.36 49.64 -29.68
CA ASN A 71 -6.22 49.22 -28.87
C ASN A 71 -5.30 48.34 -29.74
N ASN A 72 -4.04 48.70 -29.85
CA ASN A 72 -3.03 47.91 -30.52
C ASN A 72 -1.76 48.01 -29.67
N THR A 73 -1.61 47.10 -28.72
CA THR A 73 -0.59 47.17 -27.68
C THR A 73 0.25 45.91 -27.61
N LEU A 74 1.53 46.10 -27.31
CA LEU A 74 2.45 45.04 -26.92
C LEU A 74 2.79 45.26 -25.45
N GLY A 75 2.46 44.29 -24.60
CA GLY A 75 2.75 44.29 -23.18
C GLY A 75 3.79 43.25 -22.79
N LEU A 76 4.60 43.60 -21.83
CA LEU A 76 5.49 42.69 -21.10
C LEU A 76 5.25 42.93 -19.63
N SER A 77 5.08 41.88 -18.84
CA SER A 77 4.95 42.02 -17.39
C SER A 77 5.79 40.99 -16.66
N GLY A 78 6.34 41.39 -15.52
CA GLY A 78 7.03 40.52 -14.60
C GLY A 78 6.69 40.88 -13.15
N ALA A 79 6.40 39.87 -12.36
CA ALA A 79 6.12 40.01 -10.94
C ALA A 79 6.91 38.99 -10.12
N LEU A 80 7.50 39.43 -9.04
CA LEU A 80 8.14 38.61 -8.02
C LEU A 80 7.29 38.67 -6.76
N SER A 81 6.91 37.54 -6.18
CA SER A 81 6.18 37.51 -4.91
C SER A 81 6.81 36.53 -3.92
N ILE A 82 6.66 36.86 -2.65
CA ILE A 82 6.96 35.99 -1.51
C ILE A 82 5.64 35.76 -0.80
N ASP A 83 5.15 34.54 -0.89
CA ASP A 83 3.84 34.12 -0.40
C ASP A 83 3.98 33.29 0.87
N GLN A 84 3.36 33.68 1.96
CA GLN A 84 3.36 32.95 3.22
C GLN A 84 1.95 32.58 3.65
N ASN A 85 1.67 31.31 3.75
CA ASN A 85 0.45 30.78 4.34
C ASN A 85 0.49 30.87 5.88
N ILE A 86 -0.54 31.46 6.49
CA ILE A 86 -0.65 31.61 7.94
C ILE A 86 -1.49 30.45 8.50
N TRP A 87 -0.85 29.38 8.95
CA TRP A 87 -1.52 28.15 9.33
C TRP A 87 -2.53 28.29 10.48
N PHE A 88 -2.31 29.22 11.42
CA PHE A 88 -3.20 29.38 12.60
C PHE A 88 -4.46 30.20 12.30
N THR A 89 -4.42 31.12 11.31
CA THR A 89 -5.59 31.92 10.89
C THR A 89 -6.23 31.39 9.60
N GLY A 90 -5.46 30.68 8.75
CA GLY A 90 -5.88 30.25 7.42
C GLY A 90 -5.78 31.38 6.38
N GLY A 91 -5.13 32.47 6.71
CA GLY A 91 -4.86 33.58 5.80
C GLY A 91 -3.58 33.39 5.00
N LYS A 92 -3.37 34.30 4.04
CA LYS A 92 -2.16 34.36 3.19
C LYS A 92 -1.62 35.79 3.23
N LEU A 93 -0.33 35.91 3.48
CA LEU A 93 0.44 37.14 3.39
C LEU A 93 1.33 37.06 2.15
N SER A 94 1.26 38.06 1.29
CA SER A 94 2.07 38.15 0.07
C SER A 94 2.85 39.46 0.07
N LEU A 95 4.16 39.40 -0.12
CA LEU A 95 5.00 40.54 -0.44
C LEU A 95 5.34 40.44 -1.92
N ALA A 96 4.92 41.42 -2.71
CA ALA A 96 5.06 41.40 -4.16
C ALA A 96 5.75 42.64 -4.70
N SER A 97 6.45 42.46 -5.82
CA SER A 97 7.01 43.54 -6.65
C SER A 97 6.71 43.22 -8.11
N SER A 98 6.22 44.21 -8.87
CA SER A 98 5.92 44.02 -10.30
C SER A 98 6.38 45.17 -11.15
N LEU A 99 6.60 44.84 -12.42
CA LEU A 99 6.91 45.79 -13.48
C LEU A 99 6.13 45.40 -14.73
N ASP A 100 5.34 46.37 -15.24
CA ASP A 100 4.61 46.24 -16.48
C ASP A 100 5.17 47.24 -17.51
N TYR A 101 5.37 46.77 -18.70
CA TYR A 101 5.74 47.53 -19.88
C TYR A 101 4.63 47.42 -20.93
N ILE A 102 4.14 48.58 -21.41
CA ILE A 102 3.15 48.62 -22.46
C ILE A 102 3.68 49.56 -23.57
N LYS A 103 3.68 49.04 -24.81
CA LYS A 103 3.99 49.81 -26.00
C LYS A 103 2.78 49.86 -26.91
N GLN A 104 2.33 51.06 -27.26
CA GLN A 104 1.28 51.25 -28.23
C GLN A 104 1.86 51.09 -29.64
N LEU A 105 1.25 50.24 -30.45
CA LEU A 105 1.68 49.97 -31.85
C LEU A 105 0.79 50.77 -32.79
N GLY A 106 1.36 51.79 -33.50
CA GLY A 106 0.65 52.69 -34.41
C GLY A 106 1.24 54.10 -34.45
N SER A 107 0.55 55.02 -35.09
CA SER A 107 0.99 56.44 -35.17
C SER A 107 1.00 57.06 -33.77
N GLY A 108 2.16 57.37 -33.25
CA GLY A 108 2.34 57.92 -31.93
C GLY A 108 2.95 56.98 -30.90
N GLY A 109 3.41 55.76 -31.29
CA GLY A 109 3.93 54.61 -30.51
C GLY A 109 4.57 54.84 -29.16
N ASP A 110 3.82 55.39 -28.20
CA ASP A 110 4.30 55.65 -26.84
C ASP A 110 4.53 54.35 -26.06
N LYS A 111 5.65 54.32 -25.37
CA LYS A 111 5.96 53.27 -24.39
C LYS A 111 5.69 53.79 -22.98
N GLN A 112 5.24 52.93 -22.11
CA GLN A 112 4.96 53.26 -20.72
C GLN A 112 5.35 52.16 -19.79
N PHE A 113 5.94 52.49 -18.67
CA PHE A 113 6.28 51.57 -17.60
C PHE A 113 5.41 51.86 -16.39
N MET A 114 4.87 50.81 -15.77
CA MET A 114 4.24 50.88 -14.46
C MET A 114 4.99 49.94 -13.51
N SER A 115 5.47 50.49 -12.41
CA SER A 115 6.16 49.72 -11.40
C SER A 115 5.32 49.64 -10.14
N VAL A 116 5.39 48.52 -9.47
CA VAL A 116 4.97 48.35 -8.07
C VAL A 116 6.23 47.87 -7.34
N PRO A 117 7.08 48.79 -6.83
CA PRO A 117 8.36 48.39 -6.22
C PRO A 117 8.16 47.47 -5.04
N VAL A 118 7.12 47.70 -4.24
CA VAL A 118 6.74 46.84 -3.11
C VAL A 118 5.25 46.96 -2.83
N SER A 119 4.59 45.84 -2.66
CA SER A 119 3.24 45.74 -2.11
C SER A 119 3.16 44.63 -1.07
N LEU A 120 2.48 44.85 0.01
CA LEU A 120 2.17 43.91 1.05
C LEU A 120 0.66 43.62 1.00
N GLU A 121 0.31 42.36 0.78
CA GLU A 121 -1.08 41.94 0.63
C GLU A 121 -1.44 40.89 1.68
N LEU A 122 -2.56 41.06 2.34
CA LEU A 122 -3.14 40.11 3.28
C LEU A 122 -4.50 39.66 2.78
N THR A 123 -4.66 38.37 2.59
CA THR A 123 -5.96 37.73 2.36
C THR A 123 -6.31 36.90 3.57
N GLN A 124 -7.40 37.25 4.30
CA GLN A 124 -7.76 36.55 5.52
C GLN A 124 -9.24 36.14 5.51
N PRO A 125 -9.56 34.83 5.43
CA PRO A 125 -10.92 34.35 5.67
C PRO A 125 -11.25 34.48 7.17
N ILE A 126 -12.39 35.12 7.50
CA ILE A 126 -12.81 35.36 8.89
C ILE A 126 -13.70 34.21 9.39
N PHE A 127 -14.61 33.71 8.55
CA PHE A 127 -15.58 32.66 8.92
C PHE A 127 -15.46 31.37 8.11
N GLY A 128 -14.44 31.25 7.26
CA GLY A 128 -14.15 30.01 6.52
C GLY A 128 -13.56 28.90 7.41
N VAL A 129 -13.51 27.71 6.86
CA VAL A 129 -12.72 26.64 7.50
C VAL A 129 -11.22 26.90 7.25
N ASN A 130 -10.42 26.78 8.29
CA ASN A 130 -8.98 26.82 8.16
C ASN A 130 -8.47 25.42 7.78
N SER A 131 -8.28 25.18 6.47
CA SER A 131 -7.79 23.89 5.92
C SER A 131 -6.38 23.56 6.40
N LEU A 132 -5.48 24.55 6.50
CA LEU A 132 -4.10 24.35 6.94
C LEU A 132 -4.03 23.81 8.38
N LYS A 133 -4.90 24.31 9.26
CA LYS A 133 -5.00 23.82 10.64
C LYS A 133 -5.47 22.36 10.70
N TRP A 134 -6.39 21.96 9.82
CA TRP A 134 -6.86 20.58 9.71
C TRP A 134 -5.80 19.68 9.10
N ASN A 135 -5.19 20.08 8.00
CA ASN A 135 -4.12 19.33 7.34
C ASN A 135 -2.93 19.10 8.28
N ARG A 136 -2.58 20.10 9.10
CA ARG A 136 -1.53 19.95 10.12
C ARG A 136 -1.84 18.85 11.15
N ARG A 137 -3.11 18.49 11.33
CA ARG A 137 -3.54 17.40 12.22
C ARG A 137 -3.67 16.07 11.48
N ILE A 138 -4.04 16.10 10.19
CA ILE A 138 -4.32 14.91 9.38
C ILE A 138 -3.05 14.35 8.77
N GLU A 139 -2.21 15.19 8.15
CA GLU A 139 -1.04 14.72 7.37
C GLU A 139 0.01 13.94 8.19
N PRO A 140 0.34 14.31 9.44
CA PRO A 140 1.21 13.49 10.27
C PRO A 140 0.64 12.11 10.56
N VAL A 141 -0.69 11.99 10.73
CA VAL A 141 -1.38 10.71 10.97
C VAL A 141 -1.38 9.88 9.69
N ARG A 142 -1.61 10.49 8.53
CA ARG A 142 -1.54 9.83 7.22
C ARG A 142 -0.15 9.25 6.95
N TYR A 143 0.90 10.01 7.25
CA TYR A 143 2.27 9.52 7.10
C TYR A 143 2.62 8.43 8.12
N ALA A 144 2.13 8.51 9.35
CA ALA A 144 2.30 7.44 10.34
C ALA A 144 1.56 6.16 9.92
N GLU A 145 0.36 6.28 9.35
CA GLU A 145 -0.38 5.16 8.75
C GLU A 145 0.41 4.51 7.62
N ALA A 146 0.99 5.30 6.70
CA ALA A 146 1.78 4.79 5.59
C ALA A 146 3.05 4.06 6.05
N LYS A 147 3.71 4.52 7.10
CA LYS A 147 4.85 3.81 7.71
C LYS A 147 4.46 2.44 8.26
N ALA A 148 3.36 2.38 9.01
CA ALA A 148 2.85 1.12 9.54
C ALA A 148 2.37 0.19 8.42
N ALA A 149 1.74 0.74 7.38
CA ALA A 149 1.31 -0.01 6.19
C ALA A 149 2.51 -0.62 5.43
N PHE A 150 3.62 0.10 5.31
CA PHE A 150 4.84 -0.41 4.69
C PHE A 150 5.40 -1.63 5.43
N ILE A 151 5.49 -1.57 6.77
CA ILE A 151 5.95 -2.72 7.56
C ILE A 151 4.98 -3.91 7.39
N SER A 152 3.67 -3.65 7.46
CA SER A 152 2.66 -4.68 7.24
C SER A 152 2.76 -5.30 5.83
N ALA A 153 2.95 -4.49 4.79
CA ALA A 153 3.13 -4.95 3.41
C ALA A 153 4.39 -5.81 3.25
N THR A 154 5.49 -5.45 3.92
CA THR A 154 6.73 -6.26 3.95
C THR A 154 6.49 -7.64 4.59
N GLU A 155 5.69 -7.71 5.67
CA GLU A 155 5.30 -8.98 6.26
C GLU A 155 4.32 -9.77 5.35
N GLN A 156 3.45 -9.10 4.58
CA GLN A 156 2.62 -9.75 3.56
C GLN A 156 3.45 -10.36 2.41
N VAL A 157 4.50 -9.67 1.95
CA VAL A 157 5.48 -10.23 1.01
C VAL A 157 6.09 -11.51 1.59
N THR A 158 6.44 -11.49 2.87
CA THR A 158 6.95 -12.66 3.59
C THR A 158 5.94 -13.82 3.60
N MET A 159 4.68 -13.55 3.94
CA MET A 159 3.61 -14.57 3.94
C MET A 159 3.42 -15.20 2.55
N LYS A 160 3.44 -14.39 1.49
CA LYS A 160 3.35 -14.85 0.11
C LYS A 160 4.57 -15.70 -0.29
N THR A 161 5.77 -15.31 0.18
CA THR A 161 6.99 -16.13 0.02
C THR A 161 6.85 -17.49 0.69
N ILE A 162 6.36 -17.52 1.92
CA ILE A 162 6.11 -18.74 2.68
C ILE A 162 5.16 -19.66 1.91
N THR A 163 4.07 -19.13 1.40
CA THR A 163 3.11 -19.89 0.60
C THR A 163 3.78 -20.53 -0.61
N TYR A 164 4.49 -19.77 -1.43
CA TYR A 164 5.15 -20.31 -2.63
C TYR A 164 6.30 -21.25 -2.31
N PHE A 165 7.03 -20.99 -1.24
CA PHE A 165 8.10 -21.88 -0.75
C PHE A 165 7.56 -23.25 -0.33
N PHE A 166 6.49 -23.29 0.46
CA PHE A 166 5.89 -24.54 0.91
C PHE A 166 5.13 -25.26 -0.20
N GLU A 167 4.53 -24.54 -1.15
CA GLU A 167 3.96 -25.15 -2.36
C GLU A 167 5.03 -25.86 -3.20
N LEU A 168 6.19 -25.25 -3.36
CA LEU A 168 7.33 -25.87 -4.04
C LEU A 168 7.88 -27.07 -3.26
N LEU A 169 7.98 -26.94 -1.94
CA LEU A 169 8.43 -28.02 -1.05
C LEU A 169 7.49 -29.23 -1.14
N LEU A 170 6.17 -29.02 -1.07
CA LEU A 170 5.16 -30.06 -1.21
C LEU A 170 5.23 -30.72 -2.59
N ALA A 171 5.40 -29.96 -3.67
CA ALA A 171 5.55 -30.47 -5.01
C ALA A 171 6.82 -31.34 -5.16
N LYS A 172 7.93 -30.96 -4.53
CA LYS A 172 9.17 -31.72 -4.48
C LYS A 172 9.00 -33.05 -3.74
N GLU A 173 8.37 -33.01 -2.56
CA GLU A 173 8.09 -34.22 -1.78
C GLU A 173 7.10 -35.15 -2.51
N ALA A 174 6.09 -34.60 -3.18
CA ALA A 174 5.14 -35.34 -4.00
C ALA A 174 5.85 -36.07 -5.15
N LEU A 175 6.81 -35.41 -5.83
CA LEU A 175 7.62 -36.08 -6.88
C LEU A 175 8.49 -37.18 -6.31
N ALA A 176 9.18 -36.98 -5.19
CA ALA A 176 10.00 -37.97 -4.54
C ALA A 176 9.16 -39.21 -4.14
N THR A 177 7.99 -38.98 -3.57
CA THR A 177 6.99 -39.99 -3.22
C THR A 177 6.49 -40.75 -4.45
N ALA A 178 6.10 -40.07 -5.52
CA ALA A 178 5.64 -40.68 -6.76
C ALA A 178 6.74 -41.58 -7.41
N GLN A 179 7.99 -41.10 -7.43
CA GLN A 179 9.15 -41.89 -7.93
C GLN A 179 9.39 -43.15 -7.12
N GLN A 180 9.35 -43.05 -5.78
CA GLN A 180 9.48 -44.19 -4.89
C GLN A 180 8.33 -45.17 -5.05
N ASN A 181 7.08 -44.69 -5.13
CA ASN A 181 5.90 -45.51 -5.30
C ASN A 181 5.93 -46.26 -6.67
N LYS A 182 6.35 -45.55 -7.74
CA LYS A 182 6.55 -46.16 -9.05
C LYS A 182 7.59 -47.28 -8.97
N ALA A 183 8.77 -47.05 -8.38
CA ALA A 183 9.80 -48.05 -8.25
C ALA A 183 9.34 -49.29 -7.47
N ASN A 184 8.58 -49.06 -6.38
CA ASN A 184 7.98 -50.15 -5.59
C ASN A 184 6.92 -50.91 -6.39
N SER A 185 6.03 -50.25 -7.11
CA SER A 185 4.99 -50.85 -7.94
C SER A 185 5.58 -51.68 -9.09
N ASP A 186 6.64 -51.19 -9.74
CA ASP A 186 7.36 -51.92 -10.79
C ASP A 186 7.97 -53.21 -10.22
N ARG A 187 8.63 -53.14 -9.06
CA ARG A 187 9.21 -54.30 -8.37
C ARG A 187 8.15 -55.32 -7.97
N LEU A 188 7.00 -54.85 -7.43
CA LEU A 188 5.89 -55.72 -7.05
C LEU A 188 5.28 -56.43 -8.28
N TYR A 189 5.16 -55.74 -9.40
CA TYR A 189 4.72 -56.34 -10.66
C TYR A 189 5.66 -57.40 -11.19
N GLU A 190 6.99 -57.16 -11.15
CA GLU A 190 8.00 -58.22 -11.52
C GLU A 190 7.89 -59.45 -10.63
N VAL A 191 7.76 -59.27 -9.29
CA VAL A 191 7.54 -60.39 -8.34
C VAL A 191 6.24 -61.13 -8.65
N ALA A 192 5.17 -60.37 -9.00
CA ALA A 192 3.87 -60.95 -9.35
C ALA A 192 3.94 -61.81 -10.62
N ILE A 193 4.70 -61.41 -11.64
CA ILE A 193 4.93 -62.23 -12.85
C ILE A 193 5.55 -63.56 -12.46
N ALA A 194 6.55 -63.60 -11.59
CA ALA A 194 7.20 -64.81 -11.13
C ALA A 194 6.23 -65.70 -10.32
N LYS A 195 5.48 -65.10 -9.36
CA LYS A 195 4.48 -65.82 -8.54
C LYS A 195 3.33 -66.37 -9.37
N ARG A 196 2.89 -65.68 -10.44
CA ARG A 196 1.85 -66.19 -11.38
C ARG A 196 2.30 -67.39 -12.14
N LYS A 197 3.56 -67.40 -12.64
CA LYS A 197 4.14 -68.55 -13.29
C LYS A 197 4.19 -69.78 -12.38
N MET A 198 4.32 -69.57 -11.07
CA MET A 198 4.30 -70.65 -10.06
C MET A 198 2.88 -70.99 -9.58
N GLY A 199 1.82 -70.35 -10.11
CA GLY A 199 0.44 -70.57 -9.70
C GLY A 199 0.05 -70.03 -8.31
N GLN A 200 0.86 -69.15 -7.75
CA GLN A 200 0.68 -68.64 -6.38
C GLN A 200 -0.24 -67.40 -6.27
N ILE A 201 -0.53 -66.74 -7.40
CA ILE A 201 -1.45 -65.56 -7.41
C ILE A 201 -2.43 -65.68 -8.59
N SER A 202 -3.58 -64.98 -8.48
CA SER A 202 -4.59 -64.94 -9.52
C SER A 202 -4.17 -64.05 -10.69
N GLU A 203 -4.80 -64.19 -11.82
CA GLU A 203 -4.60 -63.28 -12.95
C GLU A 203 -5.12 -61.86 -12.65
N ASN A 204 -6.18 -61.77 -11.87
CA ASN A 204 -6.70 -60.46 -11.41
C ASN A 204 -5.66 -59.68 -10.56
N ASP A 205 -4.97 -60.36 -9.65
CA ASP A 205 -3.92 -59.74 -8.84
C ASP A 205 -2.75 -59.25 -9.70
N LEU A 206 -2.35 -60.04 -10.72
CA LEU A 206 -1.31 -59.65 -11.68
C LEU A 206 -1.72 -58.42 -12.47
N LEU A 207 -2.98 -58.36 -12.98
CA LEU A 207 -3.51 -57.22 -13.72
C LEU A 207 -3.63 -55.98 -12.84
N GLN A 208 -4.01 -56.13 -11.57
CA GLN A 208 -4.05 -55.05 -10.59
C GLN A 208 -2.67 -54.44 -10.36
N LEU A 209 -1.64 -55.29 -10.16
CA LEU A 209 -0.26 -54.81 -9.95
C LEU A 209 0.30 -54.15 -11.21
N LYS A 210 -0.06 -54.63 -12.42
CA LYS A 210 0.29 -53.97 -13.68
C LYS A 210 -0.37 -52.58 -13.78
N LEU A 211 -1.64 -52.48 -13.40
CA LEU A 211 -2.35 -51.18 -13.38
C LEU A 211 -1.69 -50.20 -12.42
N ASN A 212 -1.30 -50.66 -11.23
CA ASN A 212 -0.61 -49.84 -10.24
C ASN A 212 0.77 -49.34 -10.78
N SER A 213 1.52 -50.16 -11.51
CA SER A 213 2.78 -49.73 -12.15
C SER A 213 2.53 -48.65 -13.25
N LEU A 214 1.47 -48.81 -14.04
CA LEU A 214 1.11 -47.80 -15.06
C LEU A 214 0.64 -46.49 -14.44
N GLN A 215 -0.17 -46.57 -13.36
CA GLN A 215 -0.60 -45.41 -12.59
C GLN A 215 0.59 -44.68 -11.99
N GLY A 216 1.52 -45.40 -11.36
CA GLY A 216 2.72 -44.79 -10.79
C GLY A 216 3.58 -44.05 -11.83
N LYS A 217 3.59 -44.51 -13.11
CA LYS A 217 4.24 -43.75 -14.19
C LYS A 217 3.52 -42.46 -14.52
N ALA A 218 2.18 -42.47 -14.54
CA ALA A 218 1.39 -41.29 -14.77
C ALA A 218 1.58 -40.25 -13.64
N ASP A 219 1.56 -40.72 -12.38
CA ASP A 219 1.74 -39.89 -11.18
C ASP A 219 3.10 -39.19 -11.18
N VAL A 220 4.17 -39.84 -11.59
CA VAL A 220 5.49 -39.19 -11.73
C VAL A 220 5.46 -38.06 -12.75
N THR A 221 4.84 -38.29 -13.92
CA THR A 221 4.76 -37.25 -14.97
C THR A 221 3.95 -36.05 -14.50
N GLU A 222 2.85 -36.25 -13.78
CA GLU A 222 2.04 -35.20 -13.21
C GLU A 222 2.82 -34.43 -12.12
N ALA A 223 3.50 -35.14 -11.22
CA ALA A 223 4.31 -34.54 -10.16
C ALA A 223 5.50 -33.73 -10.72
N GLU A 224 6.15 -34.19 -11.79
CA GLU A 224 7.20 -33.41 -12.49
C GLU A 224 6.64 -32.11 -13.09
N SER A 225 5.49 -32.18 -13.73
CA SER A 225 4.83 -30.99 -14.29
C SER A 225 4.46 -29.98 -13.18
N THR A 226 3.91 -30.47 -12.06
CA THR A 226 3.55 -29.66 -10.91
C THR A 226 4.77 -29.01 -10.26
N LEU A 227 5.87 -29.76 -10.08
CA LEU A 227 7.12 -29.23 -9.54
C LEU A 227 7.66 -28.09 -10.40
N ASN A 228 7.69 -28.28 -11.73
CA ASN A 228 8.16 -27.25 -12.66
C ASN A 228 7.29 -25.98 -12.58
N ALA A 229 5.97 -26.13 -12.50
CA ALA A 229 5.05 -24.99 -12.35
C ALA A 229 5.28 -24.22 -11.05
N LYS A 230 5.42 -24.93 -9.90
CA LYS A 230 5.68 -24.31 -8.61
C LYS A 230 7.07 -23.68 -8.51
N MET A 231 8.06 -24.28 -9.15
CA MET A 231 9.40 -23.72 -9.27
C MET A 231 9.38 -22.40 -10.07
N PHE A 232 8.69 -22.38 -11.20
CA PHE A 232 8.53 -21.17 -12.01
C PHE A 232 7.81 -20.07 -11.23
N GLN A 233 6.75 -20.42 -10.49
CA GLN A 233 5.99 -19.49 -9.66
C GLN A 233 6.86 -18.82 -8.59
N LEU A 234 7.65 -19.59 -7.84
CA LEU A 234 8.54 -19.05 -6.81
C LEU A 234 9.66 -18.20 -7.43
N ARG A 235 10.31 -18.68 -8.51
CA ARG A 235 11.36 -17.91 -9.20
C ARG A 235 10.87 -16.56 -9.71
N SER A 236 9.73 -16.57 -10.39
CA SER A 236 9.11 -15.34 -10.91
C SER A 236 8.81 -14.35 -9.79
N PHE A 237 8.33 -14.86 -8.65
CA PHE A 237 8.05 -14.02 -7.49
C PHE A 237 9.32 -13.46 -6.82
N LEU A 238 10.38 -14.27 -6.73
CA LEU A 238 11.66 -13.85 -6.15
C LEU A 238 12.49 -12.97 -7.10
N GLY A 239 12.12 -12.89 -8.39
CA GLY A 239 12.92 -12.18 -9.39
C GLY A 239 14.24 -12.87 -9.75
N VAL A 240 14.35 -14.19 -9.51
CA VAL A 240 15.55 -14.99 -9.75
C VAL A 240 15.55 -15.52 -11.18
N SER A 241 16.74 -15.62 -11.81
CA SER A 241 16.89 -16.07 -13.19
C SER A 241 16.45 -17.53 -13.41
N GLU A 242 16.01 -17.88 -14.62
CA GLU A 242 15.55 -19.22 -14.97
C GLU A 242 16.65 -20.30 -14.86
N SER A 243 17.92 -19.92 -14.92
CA SER A 243 19.06 -20.85 -14.83
C SER A 243 19.34 -21.37 -13.42
N GLU A 244 18.78 -20.75 -12.37
CA GLU A 244 19.02 -21.14 -10.99
C GLU A 244 17.99 -22.19 -10.52
N GLY A 245 18.47 -23.39 -10.22
CA GLY A 245 17.66 -24.45 -9.60
C GLY A 245 17.39 -24.13 -8.13
N LEU A 246 16.14 -23.87 -7.78
CA LEU A 246 15.72 -23.70 -6.38
C LEU A 246 15.41 -25.06 -5.76
N ASN A 247 16.17 -25.46 -4.74
CA ASN A 247 15.94 -26.67 -3.99
C ASN A 247 15.57 -26.33 -2.53
N PRO A 248 14.27 -26.29 -2.19
CA PRO A 248 13.82 -25.90 -0.86
C PRO A 248 14.20 -26.93 0.18
N VAL A 249 14.62 -26.45 1.37
CA VAL A 249 14.97 -27.26 2.54
C VAL A 249 13.88 -27.11 3.60
N ILE A 250 13.42 -28.23 4.18
CA ILE A 250 12.42 -28.22 5.25
C ILE A 250 12.99 -27.49 6.47
N PRO A 251 12.29 -26.49 7.05
CA PRO A 251 12.71 -25.83 8.28
C PRO A 251 12.85 -26.85 9.43
N ALA A 252 14.01 -26.87 10.07
CA ALA A 252 14.35 -27.91 11.08
C ALA A 252 13.68 -27.68 12.44
N SER A 253 13.23 -26.47 12.73
CA SER A 253 12.60 -26.14 14.02
C SER A 253 11.62 -24.98 13.87
N VAL A 254 10.63 -24.96 14.75
CA VAL A 254 9.68 -23.87 14.89
C VAL A 254 9.82 -23.23 16.29
N PRO A 255 9.64 -21.92 16.45
CA PRO A 255 9.62 -21.28 17.75
C PRO A 255 8.45 -21.83 18.59
N GLY A 256 8.73 -22.45 19.74
CA GLY A 256 7.72 -22.99 20.67
C GLY A 256 7.05 -21.88 21.49
N ILE A 257 6.39 -20.92 20.84
CA ILE A 257 5.81 -19.73 21.46
C ILE A 257 4.32 -19.92 21.63
N LYS A 258 3.80 -19.60 22.82
CA LYS A 258 2.37 -19.48 23.10
C LYS A 258 1.96 -18.02 23.06
N MET A 259 0.93 -17.71 22.29
CA MET A 259 0.41 -16.35 22.14
C MET A 259 -0.70 -16.10 23.16
N ASP A 260 -0.63 -14.94 23.83
CA ASP A 260 -1.67 -14.42 24.69
C ASP A 260 -2.53 -13.40 23.94
N TYR A 261 -3.85 -13.56 24.02
CA TYR A 261 -4.80 -12.71 23.26
C TYR A 261 -4.67 -11.24 23.65
N ASP A 262 -4.67 -10.92 24.93
CA ASP A 262 -4.66 -9.51 25.40
C ASP A 262 -3.35 -8.83 24.99
N ARG A 263 -2.24 -9.55 25.07
CA ARG A 263 -0.93 -9.05 24.64
C ARG A 263 -0.90 -8.77 23.14
N VAL A 264 -1.41 -9.68 22.31
CA VAL A 264 -1.48 -9.54 20.84
C VAL A 264 -2.40 -8.39 20.47
N LEU A 265 -3.60 -8.31 21.07
CA LEU A 265 -4.57 -7.25 20.80
C LEU A 265 -4.00 -5.88 21.16
N ASN A 266 -3.38 -5.72 22.33
CA ASN A 266 -2.79 -4.45 22.73
C ASN A 266 -1.70 -4.00 21.76
N LYS A 267 -0.79 -4.91 21.34
CA LYS A 267 0.25 -4.59 20.36
C LYS A 267 -0.33 -4.20 19.00
N ALA A 268 -1.37 -4.91 18.55
CA ALA A 268 -2.04 -4.58 17.29
C ALA A 268 -2.71 -3.20 17.34
N LEU A 269 -3.44 -2.88 18.41
CA LEU A 269 -4.12 -1.57 18.54
C LEU A 269 -3.16 -0.39 18.69
N GLU A 270 -1.97 -0.61 19.28
CA GLU A 270 -0.97 0.44 19.45
C GLU A 270 -0.26 0.81 18.15
N ARG A 271 0.01 -0.16 17.27
CA ARG A 271 1.04 -0.04 16.22
C ARG A 271 0.55 -0.25 14.80
N ASN A 272 -0.52 -1.01 14.60
CA ASN A 272 -1.01 -1.34 13.27
C ASN A 272 -1.47 -0.08 12.51
N SER A 273 -1.33 -0.10 11.19
CA SER A 273 -1.89 0.90 10.29
C SER A 273 -3.40 1.13 10.48
N PHE A 274 -4.12 0.09 10.94
CA PHE A 274 -5.55 0.15 11.26
C PHE A 274 -5.88 1.22 12.30
N ALA A 275 -5.11 1.32 13.40
CA ALA A 275 -5.34 2.35 14.43
C ALA A 275 -5.12 3.76 13.89
N GLN A 276 -4.08 3.96 13.05
CA GLN A 276 -3.83 5.26 12.40
C GLN A 276 -4.89 5.57 11.33
N ASN A 277 -5.35 4.58 10.59
CA ASN A 277 -6.45 4.71 9.63
C ASN A 277 -7.75 5.19 10.30
N ILE A 278 -8.13 4.57 11.41
CA ILE A 278 -9.30 5.01 12.21
C ILE A 278 -9.15 6.46 12.61
N ARG A 279 -8.00 6.83 13.16
CA ARG A 279 -7.74 8.21 13.63
C ARG A 279 -7.79 9.21 12.47
N ARG A 280 -7.21 8.88 11.32
CA ARG A 280 -7.27 9.72 10.12
C ARG A 280 -8.72 9.91 9.64
N ARG A 281 -9.47 8.82 9.49
CA ARG A 281 -10.87 8.85 9.03
C ARG A 281 -11.78 9.67 9.97
N GLN A 282 -11.57 9.60 11.28
CA GLN A 282 -12.26 10.44 12.26
C GLN A 282 -11.94 11.93 12.05
N LEU A 283 -10.65 12.26 11.89
CA LEU A 283 -10.22 13.64 11.65
C LEU A 283 -10.75 14.18 10.31
N GLU A 284 -10.75 13.38 9.25
CA GLU A 284 -11.29 13.75 7.94
C GLU A 284 -12.81 13.97 7.99
N ALA A 285 -13.54 13.10 8.68
CA ALA A 285 -14.99 13.27 8.86
C ALA A 285 -15.34 14.52 9.69
N ASP A 286 -14.55 14.84 10.72
CA ASP A 286 -14.70 16.08 11.50
C ASP A 286 -14.35 17.31 10.65
N TYR A 287 -13.34 17.22 9.80
CA TYR A 287 -12.95 18.26 8.84
C TYR A 287 -14.06 18.54 7.82
N GLU A 288 -14.71 17.51 7.27
CA GLU A 288 -15.85 17.69 6.36
C GLU A 288 -17.01 18.42 7.02
N VAL A 289 -17.32 18.08 8.28
CA VAL A 289 -18.36 18.79 9.04
C VAL A 289 -17.96 20.26 9.29
N ALA A 290 -16.70 20.50 9.64
CA ALA A 290 -16.17 21.85 9.84
C ALA A 290 -16.24 22.68 8.54
N THR A 291 -15.89 22.06 7.40
CA THR A 291 -15.97 22.67 6.06
C THR A 291 -17.41 23.02 5.68
N ALA A 292 -18.33 22.08 5.88
CA ALA A 292 -19.75 22.34 5.61
C ALA A 292 -20.32 23.48 6.48
N ARG A 293 -19.88 23.60 7.74
CA ARG A 293 -20.25 24.71 8.65
C ARG A 293 -19.59 26.01 8.23
N GLY A 294 -18.30 26.02 7.89
CA GLY A 294 -17.57 27.19 7.42
C GLY A 294 -18.20 27.80 6.16
N ASN A 295 -18.72 26.94 5.27
CA ASN A 295 -19.38 27.35 4.03
C ASN A 295 -20.81 27.89 4.21
N LEU A 296 -21.34 27.97 5.44
CA LEU A 296 -22.64 28.63 5.69
C LEU A 296 -22.59 30.14 5.38
N ARG A 297 -21.47 30.75 5.64
CA ARG A 297 -21.21 32.18 5.38
C ARG A 297 -19.70 32.33 5.15
N SER A 298 -19.30 33.18 4.23
CA SER A 298 -17.90 33.57 4.04
C SER A 298 -17.76 35.07 4.17
N ILE A 299 -16.77 35.48 4.93
CA ILE A 299 -16.33 36.86 5.02
C ILE A 299 -14.83 36.81 4.84
N ASP A 300 -14.35 37.49 3.79
CA ASP A 300 -12.94 37.52 3.44
C ASP A 300 -12.47 38.98 3.58
N LEU A 301 -11.40 39.17 4.34
CA LEU A 301 -10.70 40.43 4.44
C LEU A 301 -9.54 40.40 3.44
N PHE A 302 -9.49 41.42 2.59
CA PHE A 302 -8.35 41.71 1.75
C PHE A 302 -7.81 43.10 2.11
N ALA A 303 -6.51 43.16 2.37
CA ALA A 303 -5.79 44.42 2.59
C ALA A 303 -4.52 44.41 1.75
N SER A 304 -4.26 45.53 1.06
CA SER A 304 -3.04 45.73 0.28
C SER A 304 -2.51 47.13 0.56
N VAL A 305 -1.21 47.20 0.81
CA VAL A 305 -0.48 48.47 1.04
C VAL A 305 0.79 48.42 0.23
N GLY A 306 1.10 49.45 -0.53
CA GLY A 306 2.30 49.48 -1.36
C GLY A 306 2.52 50.82 -2.02
N TYR A 307 3.45 50.84 -2.94
CA TYR A 307 3.79 51.99 -3.76
C TYR A 307 3.70 51.60 -5.24
N THR A 308 3.21 52.57 -6.06
CA THR A 308 3.16 52.41 -7.52
C THR A 308 3.75 53.64 -8.18
N GLY A 309 4.47 53.44 -9.28
CA GLY A 309 5.02 54.51 -10.11
C GLY A 309 4.71 54.26 -11.58
N GLN A 310 4.56 55.33 -12.33
CA GLN A 310 4.26 55.29 -13.75
C GLN A 310 5.08 56.33 -14.50
N ASN A 311 5.81 55.94 -15.55
CA ASN A 311 6.57 56.87 -16.39
C ASN A 311 6.82 56.26 -17.79
N TYR A 312 7.21 57.15 -18.71
CA TYR A 312 7.65 56.76 -20.06
C TYR A 312 9.07 56.14 -20.07
N GLU A 313 9.88 56.39 -19.05
CA GLU A 313 11.21 55.85 -18.88
C GLU A 313 11.25 54.87 -17.71
N PHE A 314 11.99 53.78 -17.89
CA PHE A 314 12.11 52.73 -16.89
C PHE A 314 12.62 53.21 -15.52
N SER A 315 13.71 54.00 -15.51
CA SER A 315 14.28 54.49 -14.24
C SER A 315 13.37 55.45 -13.51
N SER A 316 12.62 56.30 -14.24
CA SER A 316 11.72 57.27 -13.68
C SER A 316 10.43 56.67 -13.14
N ALA A 317 10.05 55.46 -13.58
CA ALA A 317 8.92 54.72 -13.03
C ALA A 317 9.14 54.27 -11.57
N TYR A 318 10.38 54.38 -11.04
CA TYR A 318 10.72 54.09 -9.65
C TYR A 318 11.03 55.34 -8.80
N GLN A 319 10.89 56.57 -9.35
CA GLN A 319 11.26 57.77 -8.65
C GLN A 319 10.09 58.54 -8.06
N ASP A 320 9.01 58.73 -8.82
CA ASP A 320 7.81 59.46 -8.41
C ASP A 320 6.74 58.44 -7.96
N LEU A 321 6.96 57.84 -6.81
CA LEU A 321 6.08 56.80 -6.27
C LEU A 321 4.88 57.40 -5.57
N LEU A 322 3.69 56.88 -5.90
CA LEU A 322 2.44 57.15 -5.21
C LEU A 322 2.12 56.01 -4.23
N ASP A 323 1.63 56.38 -3.08
CA ASP A 323 1.13 55.40 -2.13
C ASP A 323 -0.16 54.73 -2.66
N ASN A 324 -0.26 53.46 -2.49
CA ASN A 324 -1.42 52.67 -2.89
C ASN A 324 -1.91 51.88 -1.67
N GLN A 325 -3.12 52.21 -1.21
CA GLN A 325 -3.74 51.58 -0.04
C GLN A 325 -5.10 51.05 -0.44
N ILE A 326 -5.30 49.75 -0.34
CA ILE A 326 -6.57 49.11 -0.66
C ILE A 326 -6.98 48.26 0.53
N VAL A 327 -8.15 48.56 1.11
CA VAL A 327 -8.77 47.69 2.09
C VAL A 327 -10.16 47.30 1.57
N LYS A 328 -10.38 46.02 1.41
CA LYS A 328 -11.65 45.45 0.94
C LYS A 328 -12.14 44.40 1.92
N VAL A 329 -13.39 44.50 2.31
CA VAL A 329 -14.08 43.45 3.07
C VAL A 329 -15.12 42.83 2.17
N GLY A 330 -14.88 41.63 1.74
CA GLY A 330 -15.81 40.86 0.95
C GLY A 330 -16.76 40.07 1.86
N VAL A 331 -18.06 40.27 1.69
CA VAL A 331 -19.10 39.55 2.45
C VAL A 331 -19.97 38.79 1.46
N LYS A 332 -20.05 37.45 1.62
CA LYS A 332 -20.91 36.60 0.81
C LYS A 332 -21.84 35.79 1.72
N ILE A 333 -23.04 36.33 1.91
CA ILE A 333 -24.09 35.70 2.72
C ILE A 333 -25.24 35.33 1.78
N PRO A 334 -25.63 34.05 1.67
CA PRO A 334 -26.81 33.66 0.89
C PRO A 334 -28.07 34.16 1.63
N ILE A 335 -28.87 34.99 0.97
CA ILE A 335 -30.12 35.52 1.52
C ILE A 335 -31.22 34.43 1.42
N LEU A 336 -31.25 33.73 0.28
CA LEU A 336 -32.23 32.67 0.01
C LEU A 336 -31.52 31.54 -0.75
N ASP A 337 -31.36 30.41 -0.09
CA ASP A 337 -30.73 29.20 -0.69
C ASP A 337 -31.62 27.96 -0.52
N TRP A 338 -32.86 28.14 -0.14
CA TRP A 338 -33.85 27.08 0.08
C TRP A 338 -33.38 26.01 1.06
N GLY A 339 -32.47 26.35 1.96
CA GLY A 339 -31.90 25.45 2.95
C GLY A 339 -30.76 24.59 2.44
N LYS A 340 -30.25 24.81 1.21
CA LYS A 340 -29.17 24.01 0.57
C LYS A 340 -27.93 23.90 1.46
N ARG A 341 -27.46 25.02 2.04
CA ARG A 341 -26.26 25.01 2.89
C ARG A 341 -26.49 24.28 4.22
N ARG A 342 -27.66 24.49 4.85
CA ARG A 342 -28.06 23.76 6.05
C ARG A 342 -28.20 22.25 5.75
N GLY A 343 -28.76 21.92 4.58
CA GLY A 343 -28.82 20.55 4.08
C GLY A 343 -27.44 19.90 3.97
N LYS A 344 -26.45 20.62 3.38
CA LYS A 344 -25.07 20.13 3.30
C LYS A 344 -24.44 19.87 4.67
N VAL A 345 -24.70 20.71 5.67
CA VAL A 345 -24.22 20.48 7.05
C VAL A 345 -24.86 19.22 7.64
N ARG A 346 -26.16 19.00 7.40
CA ARG A 346 -26.84 17.77 7.86
C ARG A 346 -26.26 16.54 7.17
N VAL A 347 -26.04 16.61 5.85
CA VAL A 347 -25.38 15.52 5.09
C VAL A 347 -23.99 15.22 5.66
N ALA A 348 -23.15 16.22 5.86
CA ALA A 348 -21.80 16.02 6.43
C ALA A 348 -21.86 15.40 7.83
N LYS A 349 -22.80 15.82 8.68
CA LYS A 349 -23.01 15.20 10.00
C LYS A 349 -23.46 13.75 9.90
N SER A 350 -24.41 13.44 8.99
CA SER A 350 -24.87 12.08 8.78
C SER A 350 -23.74 11.19 8.23
N ASN A 351 -22.95 11.70 7.29
CA ASN A 351 -21.77 10.99 6.78
C ASN A 351 -20.76 10.70 7.90
N ARG A 352 -20.53 11.68 8.79
CA ARG A 352 -19.67 11.46 9.96
C ARG A 352 -20.19 10.34 10.85
N GLU A 353 -21.48 10.27 11.15
CA GLU A 353 -22.08 9.18 11.94
C GLU A 353 -21.97 7.83 11.23
N VAL A 354 -22.11 7.81 9.89
CA VAL A 354 -21.86 6.60 9.08
C VAL A 354 -20.40 6.14 9.23
N VAL A 355 -19.43 7.06 9.12
CA VAL A 355 -18.00 6.75 9.30
C VAL A 355 -17.75 6.20 10.70
N LEU A 356 -18.27 6.84 11.74
CA LEU A 356 -18.10 6.38 13.13
C LEU A 356 -18.75 5.00 13.39
N SER A 357 -19.88 4.73 12.75
CA SER A 357 -20.54 3.42 12.86
C SER A 357 -19.74 2.32 12.15
N LYS A 358 -19.23 2.61 10.97
CA LYS A 358 -18.32 1.70 10.26
C LYS A 358 -17.04 1.41 11.07
N ILE A 359 -16.43 2.45 11.63
CA ILE A 359 -15.25 2.30 12.49
C ILE A 359 -15.55 1.37 13.68
N ARG A 360 -16.70 1.53 14.34
CA ARG A 360 -17.09 0.63 15.45
C ARG A 360 -17.25 -0.82 15.00
N GLN A 361 -17.86 -1.05 13.84
CA GLN A 361 -17.99 -2.38 13.27
C GLN A 361 -16.62 -2.98 12.95
N GLU A 362 -15.77 -2.23 12.24
CA GLU A 362 -14.42 -2.66 11.87
C GLU A 362 -13.54 -2.95 13.11
N GLN A 363 -13.72 -2.21 14.21
CA GLN A 363 -13.03 -2.51 15.47
C GLN A 363 -13.50 -3.83 16.11
N MET A 364 -14.81 -4.13 16.04
CA MET A 364 -15.33 -5.41 16.52
C MET A 364 -14.81 -6.57 15.67
N ASP A 365 -14.85 -6.41 14.34
CA ASP A 365 -14.34 -7.41 13.40
C ASP A 365 -12.84 -7.65 13.60
N PHE A 366 -12.04 -6.59 13.74
CA PHE A 366 -10.61 -6.68 14.01
C PHE A 366 -10.29 -7.42 15.33
N ASN A 367 -11.03 -7.15 16.39
CA ASN A 367 -10.86 -7.87 17.65
C ASN A 367 -11.21 -9.35 17.51
N GLN A 368 -12.27 -9.68 16.75
CA GLN A 368 -12.66 -11.05 16.47
C GLN A 368 -11.59 -11.76 15.63
N ASP A 369 -11.07 -11.12 14.60
CA ASP A 369 -10.03 -11.68 13.74
C ASP A 369 -8.75 -11.99 14.53
N ILE A 370 -8.34 -11.10 15.43
CA ILE A 370 -7.20 -11.35 16.31
C ILE A 370 -7.47 -12.52 17.26
N PHE A 371 -8.67 -12.58 17.83
CA PHE A 371 -9.03 -13.71 18.71
C PHE A 371 -8.93 -15.05 17.99
N LEU A 372 -9.53 -15.14 16.79
CA LEU A 372 -9.48 -16.34 15.98
C LEU A 372 -8.06 -16.69 15.55
N LEU A 373 -7.26 -15.67 15.16
CA LEU A 373 -5.89 -15.88 14.74
C LEU A 373 -4.99 -16.40 15.88
N VAL A 374 -5.14 -15.85 17.08
CA VAL A 374 -4.41 -16.33 18.27
C VAL A 374 -4.82 -17.77 18.63
N ALA A 375 -6.13 -18.05 18.58
CA ALA A 375 -6.63 -19.41 18.83
C ALA A 375 -6.10 -20.41 17.80
N ASN A 376 -6.14 -20.04 16.51
CA ASN A 376 -5.62 -20.87 15.42
C ASN A 376 -4.12 -21.12 15.57
N PHE A 377 -3.32 -20.08 15.85
CA PHE A 377 -1.88 -20.24 16.05
C PHE A 377 -1.54 -21.16 17.22
N ASN A 378 -2.19 -20.99 18.38
CA ASN A 378 -1.94 -21.83 19.53
C ASN A 378 -2.36 -23.30 19.30
N ASN A 379 -3.45 -23.53 18.57
CA ASN A 379 -3.87 -24.88 18.17
C ASN A 379 -2.91 -25.48 17.13
N GLN A 380 -2.34 -24.65 16.26
CA GLN A 380 -1.44 -25.09 15.19
C GLN A 380 -0.16 -25.73 15.72
N ALA A 381 0.37 -25.23 16.82
CA ALA A 381 1.55 -25.82 17.47
C ALA A 381 1.29 -27.28 17.89
N GLN A 382 0.11 -27.57 18.43
CA GLN A 382 -0.29 -28.94 18.81
C GLN A 382 -0.59 -29.80 17.59
N GLN A 383 -1.24 -29.25 16.55
CA GLN A 383 -1.50 -29.99 15.31
C GLN A 383 -0.21 -30.39 14.59
N LEU A 384 0.80 -29.53 14.61
CA LEU A 384 2.11 -29.80 14.05
C LEU A 384 2.82 -30.97 14.79
N GLU A 385 2.80 -30.96 16.12
CA GLU A 385 3.38 -32.05 16.94
C GLU A 385 2.70 -33.39 16.64
N ILE A 386 1.37 -33.41 16.59
CA ILE A 386 0.59 -34.62 16.24
C ILE A 386 0.93 -35.08 14.81
N ALA A 387 1.03 -34.17 13.86
CA ALA A 387 1.33 -34.52 12.48
C ALA A 387 2.74 -35.06 12.30
N GLU A 388 3.72 -34.53 13.04
CA GLU A 388 5.10 -35.03 13.04
C GLU A 388 5.18 -36.46 13.61
N GLU A 389 4.51 -36.72 14.73
CA GLU A 389 4.45 -38.06 15.30
C GLU A 389 3.72 -39.05 14.37
N ALA A 390 2.61 -38.62 13.75
CA ALA A 390 1.87 -39.41 12.79
C ALA A 390 2.74 -39.79 11.55
N ASP A 391 3.52 -38.84 11.01
CA ASP A 391 4.47 -39.09 9.90
C ASP A 391 5.50 -40.16 10.28
N GLN A 392 6.11 -40.06 11.47
CA GLN A 392 7.09 -41.04 11.95
C GLN A 392 6.47 -42.43 12.13
N ILE A 393 5.27 -42.53 12.68
CA ILE A 393 4.56 -43.79 12.87
C ILE A 393 4.16 -44.40 11.53
N ALA A 394 3.63 -43.62 10.60
CA ALA A 394 3.21 -44.10 9.28
C ALA A 394 4.39 -44.59 8.45
N GLU A 395 5.53 -43.89 8.48
CA GLU A 395 6.76 -44.32 7.84
C GLU A 395 7.24 -45.68 8.40
N LYS A 396 7.23 -45.87 9.71
CA LYS A 396 7.60 -47.12 10.35
C LYS A 396 6.63 -48.26 10.01
N ARG A 397 5.30 -47.97 10.02
CA ARG A 397 4.24 -48.92 9.62
C ARG A 397 4.46 -49.39 8.20
N TYR A 398 4.72 -48.46 7.25
CA TYR A 398 4.96 -48.78 5.86
C TYR A 398 6.18 -49.68 5.69
N LYS A 399 7.31 -49.36 6.30
CA LYS A 399 8.53 -50.23 6.26
C LYS A 399 8.25 -51.65 6.73
N THR A 400 7.57 -51.79 7.86
CA THR A 400 7.17 -53.10 8.40
C THR A 400 6.20 -53.82 7.47
N SER A 401 5.25 -53.10 6.83
CA SER A 401 4.31 -53.70 5.87
C SER A 401 5.02 -54.22 4.60
N VAL A 402 6.02 -53.52 4.09
CA VAL A 402 6.85 -53.98 2.97
C VAL A 402 7.55 -55.30 3.31
N GLU A 403 8.21 -55.38 4.46
CA GLU A 403 8.90 -56.58 4.94
C GLU A 403 7.92 -57.77 5.10
N THR A 404 6.76 -57.54 5.70
CA THR A 404 5.74 -58.54 5.96
C THR A 404 5.07 -59.02 4.67
N PHE A 405 4.88 -58.15 3.68
CA PHE A 405 4.39 -58.49 2.36
C PHE A 405 5.37 -59.38 1.61
N MET A 406 6.67 -59.13 1.67
CA MET A 406 7.68 -59.91 1.01
C MET A 406 7.70 -61.40 1.49
N ILE A 407 7.40 -61.62 2.76
CA ILE A 407 7.26 -62.99 3.32
C ILE A 407 5.84 -63.56 3.18
N GLY A 408 4.92 -62.87 2.53
CA GLY A 408 3.58 -63.32 2.17
C GLY A 408 2.57 -63.35 3.32
N LYS A 409 2.77 -62.57 4.39
CA LYS A 409 1.91 -62.54 5.57
C LYS A 409 0.82 -61.48 5.55
N ILE A 410 0.86 -60.50 4.65
CA ILE A 410 -0.19 -59.49 4.43
C ILE A 410 -0.57 -59.44 2.96
N SER A 411 -1.77 -58.88 2.68
CA SER A 411 -2.29 -58.68 1.33
C SER A 411 -1.70 -57.45 0.63
N THR A 412 -1.86 -57.41 -0.71
CA THR A 412 -1.57 -56.18 -1.48
C THR A 412 -2.41 -54.99 -1.06
N LEU A 413 -3.63 -55.23 -0.58
CA LEU A 413 -4.52 -54.19 -0.08
C LEU A 413 -3.95 -53.55 1.20
N ASP A 414 -3.50 -54.37 2.14
CA ASP A 414 -2.88 -53.89 3.40
C ASP A 414 -1.60 -53.08 3.14
N LEU A 415 -0.79 -53.52 2.15
CA LEU A 415 0.40 -52.79 1.77
C LEU A 415 0.07 -51.41 1.14
N ASN A 416 -0.91 -51.39 0.23
CA ASN A 416 -1.36 -50.15 -0.39
C ASN A 416 -1.97 -49.16 0.67
N ASP A 417 -2.71 -49.65 1.64
CA ASP A 417 -3.24 -48.85 2.73
C ASP A 417 -2.11 -48.25 3.59
N ALA A 418 -1.09 -49.05 3.91
CA ALA A 418 0.08 -48.54 4.63
C ALA A 418 0.87 -47.50 3.84
N GLN A 419 0.97 -47.65 2.50
CA GLN A 419 1.62 -46.70 1.61
C GLN A 419 0.85 -45.37 1.56
N ASN A 420 -0.47 -45.41 1.31
CA ASN A 420 -1.31 -44.24 1.26
C ASN A 420 -1.28 -43.48 2.59
N SER A 421 -1.39 -44.20 3.72
CA SER A 421 -1.29 -43.63 5.05
C SER A 421 0.04 -42.89 5.30
N LYS A 422 1.16 -43.43 4.80
CA LYS A 422 2.49 -42.81 4.89
C LYS A 422 2.53 -41.51 4.06
N ASP A 423 2.04 -41.56 2.82
CA ASP A 423 2.07 -40.42 1.91
C ASP A 423 1.17 -39.28 2.42
N GLU A 424 -0.01 -39.61 2.92
CA GLU A 424 -0.94 -38.66 3.54
C GLU A 424 -0.36 -38.03 4.81
N ALA A 425 0.25 -38.82 5.70
CA ALA A 425 0.87 -38.32 6.94
C ALA A 425 2.04 -37.36 6.64
N ARG A 426 2.88 -37.70 5.66
CA ARG A 426 3.98 -36.82 5.22
C ARG A 426 3.50 -35.50 4.67
N GLN A 427 2.51 -35.51 3.77
CA GLN A 427 1.90 -34.31 3.24
C GLN A 427 1.23 -33.46 4.32
N LYS A 428 0.55 -34.12 5.27
CA LYS A 428 -0.08 -33.47 6.41
C LYS A 428 0.94 -32.75 7.28
N HIS A 429 2.05 -33.42 7.66
CA HIS A 429 3.11 -32.82 8.45
C HIS A 429 3.67 -31.53 7.79
N ILE A 430 3.99 -31.55 6.50
CA ILE A 430 4.51 -30.38 5.77
C ILE A 430 3.44 -29.28 5.70
N SER A 431 2.17 -29.63 5.54
CA SER A 431 1.07 -28.67 5.52
C SER A 431 0.87 -27.99 6.87
N GLU A 432 0.96 -28.76 7.98
CA GLU A 432 0.86 -28.15 9.33
C GLU A 432 2.06 -27.26 9.64
N LEU A 433 3.25 -27.60 9.17
CA LEU A 433 4.44 -26.74 9.26
C LEU A 433 4.25 -25.42 8.49
N TYR A 434 3.66 -25.50 7.28
CA TYR A 434 3.28 -24.30 6.51
C TYR A 434 2.32 -23.40 7.31
N TYR A 435 1.20 -23.96 7.84
CA TYR A 435 0.22 -23.17 8.58
C TYR A 435 0.81 -22.54 9.84
N TYR A 436 1.73 -23.24 10.53
CA TYR A 436 2.43 -22.66 11.66
C TYR A 436 3.18 -21.37 11.30
N TRP A 437 4.03 -21.43 10.26
CA TRP A 437 4.77 -20.27 9.79
C TRP A 437 3.85 -19.16 9.24
N TYR A 438 2.80 -19.54 8.53
CA TYR A 438 1.83 -18.61 7.99
C TYR A 438 1.13 -17.81 9.09
N TYR A 439 0.58 -18.47 10.11
CA TYR A 439 -0.07 -17.78 11.25
C TYR A 439 0.93 -16.98 12.09
N PHE A 440 2.16 -17.45 12.25
CA PHE A 440 3.21 -16.71 12.95
C PHE A 440 3.49 -15.36 12.28
N TYR A 441 3.72 -15.35 10.95
CA TYR A 441 3.97 -14.12 10.21
C TYR A 441 2.71 -13.26 10.04
N GLN A 442 1.52 -13.85 10.01
CA GLN A 442 0.27 -13.10 10.04
C GLN A 442 0.11 -12.32 11.37
N LEU A 443 0.44 -12.93 12.50
CA LEU A 443 0.49 -12.24 13.80
C LEU A 443 1.52 -11.09 13.79
N ARG A 444 2.69 -11.30 13.22
CA ARG A 444 3.70 -10.23 13.05
C ARG A 444 3.18 -9.07 12.19
N SER A 445 2.54 -9.36 11.07
CA SER A 445 1.96 -8.35 10.18
C SER A 445 0.87 -7.51 10.87
N LEU A 446 0.05 -8.14 11.73
CA LEU A 446 -1.02 -7.44 12.45
C LEU A 446 -0.54 -6.65 13.66
N THR A 447 0.49 -7.12 14.35
CA THR A 447 0.99 -6.48 15.57
C THR A 447 2.18 -5.57 15.34
N LEU A 448 2.87 -5.70 14.21
CA LEU A 448 4.17 -5.11 13.92
C LEU A 448 5.20 -5.43 15.03
N TRP A 449 5.10 -6.62 15.60
CA TRP A 449 5.92 -7.10 16.70
C TRP A 449 6.53 -8.47 16.41
N ASP A 450 7.82 -8.62 16.67
CA ASP A 450 8.50 -9.90 16.63
C ASP A 450 8.38 -10.59 18.00
N PHE A 451 7.52 -11.62 18.07
CA PHE A 451 7.27 -12.34 19.31
C PHE A 451 8.42 -13.28 19.71
N GLU A 452 9.26 -13.69 18.76
CA GLU A 452 10.42 -14.51 19.03
C GLU A 452 11.55 -13.70 19.69
N ARG A 453 11.85 -12.54 19.10
CA ARG A 453 12.88 -11.62 19.61
C ARG A 453 12.36 -10.65 20.65
N ASN A 454 11.04 -10.63 20.87
CA ASN A 454 10.34 -9.74 21.78
C ASN A 454 10.66 -8.26 21.55
N MET A 455 10.68 -7.83 20.29
CA MET A 455 11.01 -6.47 19.88
C MET A 455 10.07 -5.95 18.78
N GLU A 456 10.07 -4.64 18.60
CA GLU A 456 9.34 -4.02 17.50
C GLU A 456 9.90 -4.40 16.13
N LEU A 457 9.02 -4.48 15.14
CA LEU A 457 9.44 -4.50 13.74
C LEU A 457 9.69 -3.04 13.33
N GLU A 458 10.95 -2.65 13.33
CA GLU A 458 11.39 -1.34 12.92
C GLU A 458 11.98 -1.38 11.53
N ALA A 459 11.79 -0.28 10.79
CA ALA A 459 12.46 -0.02 9.52
C ALA A 459 13.13 1.34 9.59
N ASP A 460 14.37 1.45 9.10
CA ASP A 460 14.99 2.76 8.93
C ASP A 460 14.41 3.44 7.70
N PHE A 461 13.31 4.18 7.94
CA PHE A 461 12.56 4.83 6.87
C PHE A 461 13.37 5.90 6.15
N GLU A 462 14.36 6.55 6.83
CA GLU A 462 15.16 7.59 6.21
C GLU A 462 16.15 7.00 5.21
N ASP A 463 16.83 5.92 5.56
CA ASP A 463 17.74 5.23 4.67
C ASP A 463 17.02 4.55 3.51
N ILE A 464 15.88 3.92 3.80
CA ILE A 464 15.03 3.26 2.79
C ILE A 464 14.50 4.25 1.74
N ILE A 465 14.17 5.48 2.13
CA ILE A 465 13.64 6.50 1.21
C ILE A 465 14.78 7.15 0.39
N LYS A 466 15.98 7.26 0.94
CA LYS A 466 17.15 7.87 0.27
C LYS A 466 17.84 6.95 -0.73
N GLY A 467 17.76 5.63 -0.53
CA GLY A 467 18.27 4.60 -1.45
C GLY A 467 17.30 4.31 -2.58
#